data_46cb3a46e913481eca79f2268c737a8e
#
_entry.id   46cb3a46e913481eca79f2268c737a8e
#
_cell.length_a   1.000
_cell.length_b   1.000
_cell.length_c   1.000
_cell.angle_alpha   90.00
_cell.angle_beta   90.00
_cell.angle_gamma   90.00
#
_symmetry.space_group_name_H-M   'P 1'
#
loop_
_entity.id
_entity.type
_entity.pdbx_description
1 polymer ?
#
loop_
_entity_poly.entity_id
_entity_poly.type
_entity_poly.pdbx_seq_one_letter_code
_entity_poly.pdbx_strand_id
1 'polypeptide(L)'
;MQITHLGHSAVLVETPAIRALIDPGNFSDAWHGLTDLDVIAVTHLHPDHVDPQHVPALIAANPLARVLVEPGVMDAVPLERAEPITADTAVSFGPVSIAAVGGLHAVIHRDIPQIGNVGLVISAEGEPTFFHP
;
A
#
# COMPACT_ATOMS: atom_id res chain seq x y z
N MET A 1 1.86 -6.76 -16.70
CA MET A 1 1.29 -6.28 -15.42
C MET A 1 -0.23 -6.40 -15.49
N GLN A 2 -0.85 -6.94 -14.46
CA GLN A 2 -2.31 -7.00 -14.31
C GLN A 2 -2.71 -6.16 -13.11
N ILE A 3 -3.78 -5.37 -13.23
CA ILE A 3 -4.32 -4.52 -12.17
C ILE A 3 -5.75 -4.97 -11.91
N THR A 4 -6.04 -5.32 -10.64
CA THR A 4 -7.39 -5.69 -10.20
C THR A 4 -7.85 -4.69 -9.14
N HIS A 5 -8.93 -3.96 -9.43
CA HIS A 5 -9.55 -3.06 -8.48
C HIS A 5 -10.45 -3.87 -7.53
N LEU A 6 -10.18 -3.81 -6.23
CA LEU A 6 -10.87 -4.60 -5.20
C LEU A 6 -11.90 -3.79 -4.41
N GLY A 7 -12.17 -2.58 -4.84
CA GLY A 7 -13.12 -1.63 -4.24
C GLY A 7 -12.43 -0.48 -3.53
N HIS A 8 -13.04 0.70 -3.60
CA HIS A 8 -12.52 1.98 -3.09
C HIS A 8 -11.06 2.20 -3.54
N SER A 9 -10.12 2.26 -2.62
CA SER A 9 -8.68 2.43 -2.87
C SER A 9 -7.91 1.11 -3.00
N ALA A 10 -8.53 -0.03 -2.66
CA ALA A 10 -7.84 -1.32 -2.64
C ALA A 10 -7.55 -1.83 -4.06
N VAL A 11 -6.27 -2.02 -4.37
CA VAL A 11 -5.80 -2.46 -5.69
C VAL A 11 -4.79 -3.59 -5.54
N LEU A 12 -4.99 -4.68 -6.28
CA LEU A 12 -4.02 -5.76 -6.45
C LEU A 12 -3.26 -5.55 -7.76
N VAL A 13 -1.94 -5.44 -7.66
CA VAL A 13 -1.02 -5.34 -8.80
C VAL A 13 -0.24 -6.64 -8.90
N GLU A 14 -0.33 -7.30 -10.05
CA GLU A 14 0.36 -8.55 -10.31
C GLU A 14 1.29 -8.44 -11.51
N THR A 15 2.52 -8.85 -11.32
CA THR A 15 3.53 -9.01 -12.36
C THR A 15 4.06 -10.45 -12.33
N PRO A 16 4.86 -10.90 -13.28
CA PRO A 16 5.51 -12.20 -13.17
C PRO A 16 6.40 -12.37 -11.94
N ALA A 17 6.81 -11.28 -11.30
CA ALA A 17 7.76 -11.30 -10.20
C ALA A 17 7.14 -11.02 -8.82
N ILE A 18 6.03 -10.25 -8.73
CA ILE A 18 5.39 -9.91 -7.44
C ILE A 18 3.87 -9.83 -7.55
N ARG A 19 3.21 -10.06 -6.41
CA ARG A 19 1.82 -9.72 -6.11
C ARG A 19 1.79 -8.68 -5.01
N ALA A 20 1.36 -7.46 -5.32
CA ALA A 20 1.32 -6.33 -4.40
C ALA A 20 -0.11 -5.88 -4.16
N LEU A 21 -0.57 -5.90 -2.92
CA LEU A 21 -1.84 -5.29 -2.50
C LEU A 21 -1.57 -3.89 -1.96
N ILE A 22 -2.32 -2.91 -2.46
CA ILE A 22 -2.23 -1.51 -2.06
C ILE A 22 -3.53 -1.12 -1.38
N ASP A 23 -3.44 -0.36 -0.28
CA ASP A 23 -4.53 0.27 0.46
C ASP A 23 -5.70 -0.68 0.81
N PRO A 24 -5.44 -1.73 1.61
CA PRO A 24 -6.49 -2.63 2.12
C PRO A 24 -7.34 -1.93 3.19
N GLY A 25 -8.21 -1.02 2.75
CA GLY A 25 -9.05 -0.20 3.61
C GLY A 25 -10.43 -0.80 3.89
N ASN A 26 -11.15 -0.23 4.85
CA ASN A 26 -12.42 -0.75 5.36
C ASN A 26 -13.65 -0.45 4.50
N PHE A 27 -13.48 0.22 3.34
CA PHE A 27 -14.58 0.43 2.39
C PHE A 27 -14.68 -0.69 1.35
N SER A 28 -13.89 -1.76 1.50
CA SER A 28 -13.92 -2.96 0.67
C SER A 28 -13.55 -4.19 1.49
N ASP A 29 -14.16 -5.32 1.20
CA ASP A 29 -13.87 -6.64 1.77
C ASP A 29 -13.29 -7.62 0.72
N ALA A 30 -13.22 -7.23 -0.54
CA ALA A 30 -12.76 -8.08 -1.63
C ALA A 30 -11.28 -8.51 -1.53
N TRP A 31 -10.50 -7.84 -0.68
CA TRP A 31 -9.11 -8.20 -0.38
C TRP A 31 -8.97 -9.13 0.84
N HIS A 32 -10.05 -9.38 1.60
CA HIS A 32 -10.02 -10.29 2.74
C HIS A 32 -9.62 -11.70 2.30
N GLY A 33 -8.74 -12.32 3.06
CA GLY A 33 -8.29 -13.70 2.78
C GLY A 33 -7.33 -13.86 1.61
N LEU A 34 -6.82 -12.78 1.02
CA LEU A 34 -5.74 -12.87 0.02
C LEU A 34 -4.48 -13.48 0.65
N THR A 35 -3.88 -14.41 -0.08
CA THR A 35 -2.62 -15.07 0.25
C THR A 35 -1.62 -14.92 -0.89
N ASP A 36 -0.39 -15.36 -0.64
CA ASP A 36 0.70 -15.34 -1.62
C ASP A 36 1.02 -13.91 -2.11
N LEU A 37 0.88 -12.94 -1.19
CA LEU A 37 1.32 -11.57 -1.42
C LEU A 37 2.82 -11.45 -1.13
N ASP A 38 3.52 -10.71 -1.98
CA ASP A 38 4.91 -10.31 -1.79
C ASP A 38 5.01 -8.94 -1.12
N VAL A 39 3.97 -8.11 -1.33
CA VAL A 39 3.91 -6.74 -0.79
C VAL A 39 2.50 -6.42 -0.31
N ILE A 40 2.41 -5.78 0.86
CA ILE A 40 1.24 -5.06 1.33
C ILE A 40 1.69 -3.62 1.53
N ALA A 41 1.08 -2.68 0.80
CA ALA A 41 1.47 -1.28 0.84
C ALA A 41 0.31 -0.39 1.30
N VAL A 42 0.61 0.64 2.10
CA VAL A 42 -0.38 1.60 2.61
C VAL A 42 0.12 3.02 2.36
N THR A 43 -0.68 3.80 1.64
CA THR A 43 -0.32 5.16 1.21
C THR A 43 -0.47 6.20 2.31
N HIS A 44 -1.44 6.04 3.21
CA HIS A 44 -1.69 6.96 4.32
C HIS A 44 -2.64 6.39 5.38
N LEU A 45 -2.85 7.15 6.46
CA LEU A 45 -3.47 6.73 7.71
C LEU A 45 -5.00 6.58 7.69
N HIS A 46 -5.72 7.03 6.68
CA HIS A 46 -7.18 6.97 6.72
C HIS A 46 -7.71 5.52 6.72
N PRO A 47 -8.78 5.18 7.51
CA PRO A 47 -9.28 3.80 7.62
C PRO A 47 -9.78 3.18 6.33
N ASP A 48 -10.18 3.98 5.36
CA ASP A 48 -10.54 3.53 4.02
C ASP A 48 -9.34 3.18 3.13
N HIS A 49 -8.11 3.40 3.63
CA HIS A 49 -6.84 2.97 3.02
C HIS A 49 -6.09 1.94 3.87
N VAL A 50 -6.32 1.91 5.19
CA VAL A 50 -5.78 0.87 6.08
C VAL A 50 -6.85 0.47 7.10
N ASP A 51 -7.41 -0.74 6.97
CA ASP A 51 -8.39 -1.27 7.92
C ASP A 51 -7.68 -1.81 9.17
N PRO A 52 -7.76 -1.12 10.32
CA PRO A 52 -7.04 -1.54 11.52
C PRO A 52 -7.58 -2.86 12.10
N GLN A 53 -8.80 -3.27 11.71
CA GLN A 53 -9.43 -4.49 12.21
C GLN A 53 -8.96 -5.73 11.44
N HIS A 54 -8.80 -5.64 10.11
CA HIS A 54 -8.57 -6.82 9.26
C HIS A 54 -7.17 -6.91 8.68
N VAL A 55 -6.44 -5.79 8.51
CA VAL A 55 -5.06 -5.80 7.98
C VAL A 55 -4.10 -6.63 8.84
N PRO A 56 -4.17 -6.67 10.18
CA PRO A 56 -3.32 -7.56 10.96
C PRO A 56 -3.48 -9.05 10.60
N ALA A 57 -4.71 -9.51 10.34
CA ALA A 57 -4.95 -10.89 9.91
C ALA A 57 -4.42 -11.15 8.49
N LEU A 58 -4.53 -10.18 7.59
CA LEU A 58 -3.95 -10.24 6.25
C LEU A 58 -2.42 -10.38 6.31
N ILE A 59 -1.74 -9.58 7.16
CA ILE A 59 -0.30 -9.65 7.37
C ILE A 59 0.11 -11.02 7.93
N ALA A 60 -0.64 -11.55 8.89
CA ALA A 60 -0.39 -12.88 9.45
C ALA A 60 -0.55 -14.01 8.41
N ALA A 61 -1.53 -13.88 7.50
CA ALA A 61 -1.75 -14.83 6.41
C ALA A 61 -0.67 -14.76 5.30
N ASN A 62 0.11 -13.68 5.26
CA ASN A 62 1.16 -13.43 4.28
C ASN A 62 2.53 -13.21 4.97
N PRO A 63 3.10 -14.24 5.63
CA PRO A 63 4.27 -14.07 6.50
C PRO A 63 5.56 -13.66 5.76
N LEU A 64 5.61 -13.84 4.45
CA LEU A 64 6.76 -13.46 3.62
C LEU A 64 6.59 -12.09 2.96
N ALA A 65 5.39 -11.50 3.01
CA ALA A 65 5.13 -10.19 2.44
C ALA A 65 5.90 -9.10 3.19
N ARG A 66 6.49 -8.16 2.45
CA ARG A 66 6.95 -6.89 3.01
C ARG A 66 5.76 -5.96 3.20
N VAL A 67 5.74 -5.28 4.33
CA VAL A 67 4.65 -4.36 4.70
C VAL A 67 5.20 -2.94 4.63
N LEU A 68 4.95 -2.25 3.52
CA LEU A 68 5.46 -0.92 3.23
C LEU A 68 4.39 0.11 3.56
N VAL A 69 4.65 1.03 4.46
CA VAL A 69 3.65 1.99 4.91
C VAL A 69 4.20 3.42 4.98
N GLU A 70 3.35 4.39 4.73
CA GLU A 70 3.67 5.79 5.03
C GLU A 70 3.94 5.92 6.56
N PRO A 71 4.95 6.68 7.01
CA PRO A 71 5.36 6.72 8.41
C PRO A 71 4.26 7.00 9.43
N GLY A 72 3.30 7.89 9.13
CA GLY A 72 2.18 8.19 10.01
C GLY A 72 1.26 6.99 10.29
N VAL A 73 1.23 6.00 9.39
CA VAL A 73 0.51 4.74 9.61
C VAL A 73 1.16 3.92 10.72
N MET A 74 2.50 3.87 10.77
CA MET A 74 3.23 3.11 11.80
C MET A 74 2.95 3.64 13.21
N ASP A 75 2.79 4.95 13.35
CA ASP A 75 2.54 5.60 14.64
C ASP A 75 1.11 5.35 15.15
N ALA A 76 0.17 5.10 14.25
CA ALA A 76 -1.25 5.07 14.57
C ALA A 76 -1.89 3.66 14.50
N VAL A 77 -1.38 2.77 13.67
CA VAL A 77 -1.90 1.42 13.48
C VAL A 77 -0.82 0.40 13.79
N PRO A 78 -1.01 -0.49 14.78
CA PRO A 78 0.00 -1.48 15.17
C PRO A 78 0.06 -2.60 14.13
N LEU A 79 0.88 -2.42 13.10
CA LEU A 79 1.11 -3.40 12.03
C LEU A 79 2.45 -4.12 12.27
N GLU A 80 2.41 -5.44 12.31
CA GLU A 80 3.62 -6.25 12.41
C GLU A 80 4.49 -6.10 11.16
N ARG A 81 5.81 -6.02 11.36
CA ARG A 81 6.81 -5.95 10.29
C ARG A 81 6.65 -4.74 9.36
N ALA A 82 5.96 -3.69 9.80
CA ALA A 82 5.82 -2.47 9.02
C ALA A 82 7.20 -1.81 8.79
N GLU A 83 7.45 -1.47 7.54
CA GLU A 83 8.65 -0.77 7.08
C GLU A 83 8.21 0.58 6.48
N PRO A 84 8.87 1.69 6.84
CA PRO A 84 8.48 2.99 6.31
C PRO A 84 8.85 3.09 4.83
N ILE A 85 7.92 3.62 4.02
CA ILE A 85 8.19 4.11 2.67
C ILE A 85 7.88 5.60 2.61
N THR A 86 8.87 6.41 2.27
CA THR A 86 8.77 7.87 2.23
C THR A 86 8.95 8.39 0.82
N ALA A 87 8.46 9.60 0.54
CA ALA A 87 8.70 10.25 -0.73
C ALA A 87 10.19 10.21 -1.13
N ASP A 88 10.44 10.10 -2.42
CA ASP A 88 11.77 10.01 -3.03
C ASP A 88 12.57 8.74 -2.66
N THR A 89 11.91 7.73 -2.07
CA THR A 89 12.51 6.41 -1.84
C THR A 89 11.90 5.35 -2.75
N ALA A 90 12.64 4.27 -2.97
CA ALA A 90 12.18 3.13 -3.75
C ALA A 90 12.65 1.82 -3.13
N VAL A 91 11.81 0.79 -3.25
CA VAL A 91 12.10 -0.58 -2.83
C VAL A 91 12.08 -1.49 -4.04
N SER A 92 13.10 -2.33 -4.18
CA SER A 92 13.23 -3.26 -5.31
C SER A 92 12.86 -4.70 -4.94
N PHE A 93 12.18 -5.36 -5.85
CA PHE A 93 11.79 -6.77 -5.79
C PHE A 93 12.23 -7.46 -7.09
N GLY A 94 13.51 -7.76 -7.20
CA GLY A 94 14.08 -8.22 -8.45
C GLY A 94 13.92 -7.19 -9.57
N PRO A 95 13.18 -7.51 -10.66
CA PRO A 95 12.98 -6.59 -11.79
C PRO A 95 11.89 -5.54 -11.53
N VAL A 96 11.21 -5.59 -10.38
CA VAL A 96 10.14 -4.65 -10.03
C VAL A 96 10.64 -3.62 -9.02
N SER A 97 10.30 -2.35 -9.24
CA SER A 97 10.53 -1.25 -8.30
C SER A 97 9.21 -0.64 -7.85
N ILE A 98 9.08 -0.39 -6.57
CA ILE A 98 8.01 0.40 -5.97
C ILE A 98 8.64 1.67 -5.42
N ALA A 99 8.36 2.80 -6.05
CA ALA A 99 8.84 4.11 -5.64
C ALA A 99 7.71 4.92 -5.01
N ALA A 100 8.00 5.64 -3.94
CA ALA A 100 7.07 6.56 -3.32
C ALA A 100 7.32 8.00 -3.78
N VAL A 101 6.23 8.71 -4.05
CA VAL A 101 6.23 10.12 -4.47
C VAL A 101 5.21 10.93 -3.67
N GLY A 102 5.34 12.25 -3.67
CA GLY A 102 4.43 13.15 -2.94
C GLY A 102 4.91 13.42 -1.52
N GLY A 103 4.08 13.21 -0.51
CA GLY A 103 4.45 13.39 0.90
C GLY A 103 3.36 13.93 1.80
N LEU A 104 2.35 14.63 1.26
CA LEU A 104 1.25 15.19 2.04
C LEU A 104 -0.10 14.89 1.39
N HIS A 105 -1.07 14.53 2.21
CA HIS A 105 -2.47 14.40 1.81
C HIS A 105 -3.04 15.76 1.37
N ALA A 106 -3.98 15.74 0.45
CA ALA A 106 -4.70 16.96 0.09
C ALA A 106 -5.39 17.58 1.32
N VAL A 107 -5.54 18.90 1.34
CA VAL A 107 -6.27 19.57 2.41
C VAL A 107 -7.75 19.22 2.31
N ILE A 108 -8.30 18.55 3.33
CA ILE A 108 -9.72 18.17 3.39
C ILE A 108 -10.53 19.35 3.92
N HIS A 109 -10.08 19.95 5.01
CA HIS A 109 -10.69 21.11 5.63
C HIS A 109 -9.66 21.88 6.45
N ARG A 110 -9.79 23.21 6.56
CA ARG A 110 -8.85 24.08 7.27
C ARG A 110 -8.63 23.72 8.75
N ASP A 111 -9.63 23.10 9.38
CA ASP A 111 -9.58 22.71 10.80
C ASP A 111 -9.18 21.24 11.00
N ILE A 112 -8.91 20.49 9.92
CA ILE A 112 -8.42 19.10 9.97
C ILE A 112 -6.93 19.13 9.68
N PRO A 113 -6.09 18.62 10.59
CA PRO A 113 -4.66 18.52 10.36
C PRO A 113 -4.35 17.73 9.10
N GLN A 114 -3.41 18.23 8.30
CA GLN A 114 -2.90 17.51 7.14
C GLN A 114 -2.01 16.36 7.62
N ILE A 115 -2.16 15.20 7.01
CA ILE A 115 -1.37 13.99 7.32
C ILE A 115 -0.42 13.67 6.17
N GLY A 116 0.53 12.77 6.42
CA GLY A 116 1.38 12.19 5.37
C GLY A 116 0.56 11.39 4.37
N ASN A 117 0.97 11.43 3.11
CA ASN A 117 0.46 10.58 2.03
C ASN A 117 1.54 10.38 0.99
N VAL A 118 1.72 9.16 0.53
CA VAL A 118 2.62 8.85 -0.58
C VAL A 118 1.84 8.20 -1.72
N GLY A 119 2.06 8.68 -2.94
CA GLY A 119 1.66 7.94 -4.13
C GLY A 119 2.70 6.86 -4.44
N LEU A 120 2.28 5.74 -5.01
CA LEU A 120 3.15 4.61 -5.33
C LEU A 120 3.29 4.46 -6.85
N VAL A 121 4.52 4.45 -7.32
CA VAL A 121 4.88 4.20 -8.72
C VAL A 121 5.47 2.80 -8.81
N ILE A 122 4.76 1.88 -9.46
CA ILE A 122 5.21 0.49 -9.68
C ILE A 122 5.68 0.37 -11.11
N SER A 123 6.94 0.00 -11.28
CA SER A 123 7.56 -0.23 -12.58
C SER A 123 8.23 -1.61 -12.62
N ALA A 124 8.11 -2.27 -13.76
CA ALA A 124 8.77 -3.54 -14.03
C ALA A 124 9.35 -3.51 -15.43
N GLU A 125 10.47 -4.18 -15.64
CA GLU A 125 11.13 -4.22 -16.95
C GLU A 125 10.20 -4.82 -18.01
N GLY A 126 10.02 -4.11 -19.11
CA GLY A 126 9.16 -4.54 -20.22
C GLY A 126 7.65 -4.37 -19.99
N GLU A 127 7.23 -3.81 -18.86
CA GLU A 127 5.84 -3.60 -18.48
C GLU A 127 5.48 -2.10 -18.45
N PRO A 128 4.20 -1.74 -18.62
CA PRO A 128 3.75 -0.39 -18.34
C PRO A 128 3.99 -0.01 -16.87
N THR A 129 4.24 1.27 -16.62
CA THR A 129 4.30 1.80 -15.25
C THR A 129 2.89 2.04 -14.72
N PHE A 130 2.63 1.59 -13.50
CA PHE A 130 1.39 1.85 -12.77
C PHE A 130 1.63 2.91 -11.70
N PHE A 131 0.73 3.88 -11.60
CA PHE A 131 0.73 4.89 -10.53
C PHE A 131 -0.56 4.80 -9.72
N HIS A 132 -0.42 4.67 -8.40
CA HIS A 132 -1.50 4.75 -7.41
C HIS A 132 -1.27 6.03 -6.59
N PRO A 133 -2.20 7.03 -6.64
CA PRO A 133 -2.05 8.32 -5.99
C PRO A 133 -2.20 8.30 -4.47
#